data_851090ae886872ede13d44fffa1f9ab9
#
_entry.id   851090ae886872ede13d44fffa1f9ab9
#
_cell.length_a   1.000
_cell.length_b   1.000
_cell.length_c   1.000
_cell.angle_alpha   90.00
_cell.angle_beta   90.00
_cell.angle_gamma   90.00
#
_symmetry.space_group_name_H-M   'P 1'
#
loop_
_entity.id
_entity.type
_entity.pdbx_description
1 polymer ?
#
loop_
_entity_poly.entity_id
_entity_poly.type
_entity_poly.pdbx_seq_one_letter_code
_entity_poly.pdbx_strand_id
1 'polypeptide(L)'
;LGRNAAEALQMLQAVDKANVVGGYLEDLCYTPKFLKSLAAVKAGSIGEVIWTKSRETHPGPHSDWFWDKEKSGGGCIIDLGCHCVEISRNFIGKNIKPIEVMCWADTRVHPIDAEDNAIGLAKYENGAIGQFEVSWTFRGGMDLRDEVMGTEGTIWVNNFLRTGFEMFTSGKGGDYIAEKAES
;
A
#
# COMPACT_ATOMS: atom_id res chain seq x y z
N LEU A 1 15.84 -8.57 -2.82
CA LEU A 1 15.61 -7.36 -2.04
C LEU A 1 16.25 -7.48 -0.66
N GLY A 2 16.64 -6.33 -0.08
CA GLY A 2 17.19 -6.32 1.27
C GLY A 2 16.12 -6.67 2.31
N ARG A 3 16.46 -7.51 3.29
CA ARG A 3 15.57 -7.87 4.41
C ARG A 3 15.39 -6.73 5.41
N ASN A 4 16.23 -5.71 5.31
CA ASN A 4 16.21 -4.51 6.14
C ASN A 4 16.88 -3.33 5.41
N ALA A 5 16.78 -2.13 6.00
CA ALA A 5 17.30 -0.92 5.40
C ALA A 5 18.84 -0.95 5.16
N ALA A 6 19.61 -1.62 6.03
CA ALA A 6 21.06 -1.70 5.88
C ALA A 6 21.44 -2.56 4.67
N GLU A 7 20.77 -3.69 4.46
CA GLU A 7 20.97 -4.53 3.27
C GLU A 7 20.52 -3.82 1.98
N ALA A 8 19.39 -3.12 2.03
CA ALA A 8 18.92 -2.32 0.89
C ALA A 8 19.93 -1.23 0.51
N LEU A 9 20.53 -0.57 1.50
CA LEU A 9 21.59 0.42 1.27
C LEU A 9 22.86 -0.22 0.66
N GLN A 10 23.27 -1.39 1.12
CA GLN A 10 24.40 -2.12 0.53
C GLN A 10 24.14 -2.47 -0.94
N MET A 11 22.93 -2.91 -1.27
CA MET A 11 22.53 -3.17 -2.66
C MET A 11 22.62 -1.92 -3.52
N LEU A 12 22.09 -0.78 -3.04
CA LEU A 12 22.16 0.50 -3.74
C LEU A 12 23.61 0.92 -3.98
N GLN A 13 24.45 0.85 -2.95
CA GLN A 13 25.88 1.17 -3.06
C GLN A 13 26.62 0.26 -4.07
N ALA A 14 26.25 -1.01 -4.14
CA ALA A 14 26.82 -1.95 -5.10
C ALA A 14 26.44 -1.59 -6.55
N VAL A 15 25.16 -1.20 -6.77
CA VAL A 15 24.66 -0.73 -8.06
C VAL A 15 25.42 0.54 -8.49
N ASP A 16 25.52 1.53 -7.59
CA ASP A 16 26.21 2.80 -7.86
C ASP A 16 27.69 2.57 -8.19
N LYS A 17 28.36 1.74 -7.40
CA LYS A 17 29.79 1.39 -7.60
C LYS A 17 30.03 0.69 -8.94
N ALA A 18 29.10 -0.17 -9.36
CA ALA A 18 29.19 -0.90 -10.61
C ALA A 18 28.77 -0.05 -11.83
N ASN A 19 28.20 1.13 -11.60
CA ASN A 19 27.65 2.02 -12.62
C ASN A 19 26.68 1.31 -13.57
N VAL A 20 25.76 0.52 -12.99
CA VAL A 20 24.71 -0.21 -13.72
C VAL A 20 23.35 0.34 -13.35
N VAL A 21 22.34 0.05 -14.18
CA VAL A 21 20.95 0.40 -13.85
C VAL A 21 20.42 -0.61 -12.84
N GLY A 22 19.99 -0.11 -11.68
CA GLY A 22 19.26 -0.87 -10.67
C GLY A 22 17.79 -0.44 -10.63
N GLY A 23 16.88 -1.37 -10.44
CA GLY A 23 15.46 -1.08 -10.32
C GLY A 23 14.77 -2.01 -9.33
N TYR A 24 13.86 -1.43 -8.55
CA TYR A 24 12.90 -2.16 -7.74
C TYR A 24 11.52 -2.07 -8.42
N LEU A 25 11.01 -3.21 -8.82
CA LEU A 25 9.74 -3.31 -9.55
C LEU A 25 8.66 -3.79 -8.58
N GLU A 26 8.09 -2.86 -7.85
CA GLU A 26 6.89 -3.08 -7.06
C GLU A 26 5.70 -3.17 -8.02
N ASP A 27 5.10 -4.36 -8.18
CA ASP A 27 4.21 -4.68 -9.28
C ASP A 27 2.81 -4.08 -9.15
N LEU A 28 2.27 -3.93 -7.94
CA LEU A 28 0.91 -3.41 -7.73
C LEU A 28 0.78 -1.94 -8.16
N CYS A 29 1.87 -1.18 -8.05
CA CYS A 29 1.93 0.21 -8.54
C CYS A 29 1.91 0.35 -10.07
N TYR A 30 1.92 -0.75 -10.80
CA TYR A 30 1.82 -0.78 -12.26
C TYR A 30 0.51 -1.39 -12.77
N THR A 31 -0.39 -1.78 -11.87
CA THR A 31 -1.70 -2.28 -12.28
C THR A 31 -2.51 -1.17 -12.98
N PRO A 32 -3.28 -1.49 -14.02
CA PRO A 32 -4.02 -0.47 -14.78
C PRO A 32 -4.98 0.37 -13.93
N LYS A 33 -5.61 -0.25 -12.92
CA LYS A 33 -6.54 0.45 -12.00
C LYS A 33 -5.80 1.42 -11.10
N PHE A 34 -4.66 1.00 -10.55
CA PHE A 34 -3.81 1.90 -9.77
C PHE A 34 -3.31 3.08 -10.61
N LEU A 35 -2.81 2.83 -11.81
CA LEU A 35 -2.33 3.89 -12.71
C LEU A 35 -3.44 4.88 -13.08
N LYS A 36 -4.67 4.38 -13.32
CA LYS A 36 -5.84 5.23 -13.55
C LYS A 36 -6.17 6.09 -12.33
N SER A 37 -6.15 5.49 -11.14
CA SER A 37 -6.38 6.20 -9.87
C SER A 37 -5.32 7.28 -9.63
N LEU A 38 -4.05 6.94 -9.83
CA LEU A 38 -2.94 7.87 -9.66
C LEU A 38 -3.01 9.03 -10.65
N ALA A 39 -3.44 8.76 -11.89
CA ALA A 39 -3.67 9.81 -12.89
C ALA A 39 -4.80 10.76 -12.47
N ALA A 40 -5.90 10.25 -11.92
CA ALA A 40 -7.01 11.05 -11.40
C ALA A 40 -6.56 11.92 -10.20
N VAL A 41 -5.80 11.35 -9.26
CA VAL A 41 -5.23 12.11 -8.13
C VAL A 41 -4.32 13.22 -8.63
N LYS A 42 -3.40 12.92 -9.54
CA LYS A 42 -2.47 13.93 -10.14
C LYS A 42 -3.20 15.02 -10.93
N ALA A 43 -4.35 14.71 -11.51
CA ALA A 43 -5.20 15.68 -12.19
C ALA A 43 -6.01 16.57 -11.22
N GLY A 44 -5.92 16.31 -9.90
CA GLY A 44 -6.67 17.04 -8.88
C GLY A 44 -8.14 16.66 -8.77
N SER A 45 -8.55 15.51 -9.33
CA SER A 45 -9.97 15.12 -9.40
C SER A 45 -10.64 14.93 -8.02
N ILE A 46 -9.86 14.69 -6.98
CA ILE A 46 -10.34 14.51 -5.60
C ILE A 46 -9.81 15.58 -4.63
N GLY A 47 -9.18 16.64 -5.14
CA GLY A 47 -8.52 17.66 -4.31
C GLY A 47 -7.23 17.15 -3.67
N GLU A 48 -6.89 17.67 -2.49
CA GLU A 48 -5.71 17.25 -1.72
C GLU A 48 -5.96 15.90 -1.04
N VAL A 49 -5.00 14.98 -1.15
CA VAL A 49 -5.09 13.66 -0.49
C VAL A 49 -4.92 13.82 1.01
N ILE A 50 -5.89 13.33 1.77
CA ILE A 50 -5.90 13.38 3.25
C ILE A 50 -5.76 12.00 3.89
N TRP A 51 -6.22 10.94 3.20
CA TRP A 51 -6.18 9.58 3.72
C TRP A 51 -6.00 8.56 2.59
N THR A 52 -5.19 7.55 2.86
CA THR A 52 -5.10 6.35 2.02
C THR A 52 -5.32 5.11 2.86
N LYS A 53 -5.99 4.11 2.32
CA LYS A 53 -6.03 2.76 2.87
C LYS A 53 -5.57 1.80 1.78
N SER A 54 -4.74 0.86 2.15
CA SER A 54 -4.34 -0.22 1.26
C SER A 54 -4.42 -1.54 2.01
N ARG A 55 -5.04 -2.51 1.40
CA ARG A 55 -5.23 -3.84 1.96
C ARG A 55 -4.71 -4.89 1.01
N GLU A 56 -3.86 -5.76 1.53
CA GLU A 56 -3.46 -6.98 0.85
C GLU A 56 -3.52 -8.15 1.80
N THR A 57 -4.40 -9.10 1.49
CA THR A 57 -4.59 -10.29 2.32
C THR A 57 -4.79 -11.53 1.47
N HIS A 58 -4.15 -12.64 1.85
CA HIS A 58 -4.26 -13.94 1.21
C HIS A 58 -3.92 -15.08 2.18
N PRO A 59 -4.09 -16.37 1.81
CA PRO A 59 -3.93 -17.49 2.76
C PRO A 59 -2.46 -17.87 3.06
N GLY A 60 -1.49 -17.11 2.62
CA GLY A 60 -0.06 -17.31 2.88
C GLY A 60 0.79 -17.17 1.62
N PRO A 61 2.12 -17.11 1.76
CA PRO A 61 3.06 -16.88 0.67
C PRO A 61 3.18 -18.07 -0.29
N HIS A 62 3.71 -17.80 -1.47
CA HIS A 62 3.80 -18.76 -2.57
C HIS A 62 5.03 -19.67 -2.55
N SER A 63 5.96 -19.47 -1.59
CA SER A 63 7.22 -20.22 -1.53
C SER A 63 7.65 -20.48 -0.09
N ASP A 64 8.23 -21.63 0.15
CA ASP A 64 8.61 -22.10 1.49
C ASP A 64 9.61 -21.20 2.21
N TRP A 65 10.46 -20.47 1.49
CA TRP A 65 11.46 -19.61 2.12
C TRP A 65 10.86 -18.40 2.85
N PHE A 66 9.63 -18.00 2.53
CA PHE A 66 8.92 -16.94 3.27
C PHE A 66 8.62 -17.33 4.74
N TRP A 67 8.47 -18.63 5.00
CA TRP A 67 8.24 -19.12 6.36
C TRP A 67 9.48 -19.06 7.25
N ASP A 68 10.65 -18.84 6.67
CA ASP A 68 11.92 -18.73 7.35
C ASP A 68 12.32 -17.24 7.49
N LYS A 69 12.13 -16.67 8.69
CA LYS A 69 12.41 -15.28 8.99
C LYS A 69 13.84 -14.83 8.67
N GLU A 70 14.81 -15.74 8.79
CA GLU A 70 16.19 -15.43 8.45
C GLU A 70 16.39 -15.24 6.94
N LYS A 71 15.50 -15.80 6.12
CA LYS A 71 15.52 -15.63 4.66
C LYS A 71 14.62 -14.48 4.22
N SER A 72 13.40 -14.41 4.77
CA SER A 72 12.40 -13.39 4.38
C SER A 72 12.66 -12.01 4.99
N GLY A 73 13.27 -11.97 6.16
CA GLY A 73 13.48 -10.73 6.93
C GLY A 73 12.30 -10.33 7.81
N GLY A 74 11.15 -11.02 7.72
CA GLY A 74 9.93 -10.77 8.47
C GLY A 74 8.78 -11.59 7.96
N GLY A 75 7.55 -11.25 8.35
CA GLY A 75 6.32 -11.90 7.95
C GLY A 75 5.53 -11.11 6.91
N CYS A 76 4.21 -11.03 7.10
CA CYS A 76 3.30 -10.40 6.15
C CYS A 76 3.53 -8.89 5.97
N ILE A 77 4.16 -8.20 6.92
CA ILE A 77 4.46 -6.77 6.75
C ILE A 77 5.53 -6.57 5.67
N ILE A 78 6.58 -7.38 5.66
CA ILE A 78 7.64 -7.22 4.67
C ILE A 78 7.22 -7.74 3.30
N ASP A 79 6.37 -8.78 3.25
CA ASP A 79 5.85 -9.37 2.02
C ASP A 79 4.76 -8.49 1.38
N LEU A 80 3.70 -8.17 2.11
CA LEU A 80 2.51 -7.48 1.63
C LEU A 80 2.49 -5.98 1.99
N GLY A 81 3.03 -5.65 3.15
CA GLY A 81 3.04 -4.26 3.62
C GLY A 81 3.91 -3.35 2.75
N CYS A 82 4.93 -3.88 2.09
CA CYS A 82 5.74 -3.10 1.14
C CYS A 82 4.88 -2.55 -0.01
N HIS A 83 3.94 -3.34 -0.53
CA HIS A 83 2.97 -2.92 -1.55
C HIS A 83 2.07 -1.80 -1.03
N CYS A 84 1.44 -2.01 0.11
CA CYS A 84 0.53 -1.05 0.73
C CYS A 84 1.20 0.29 1.05
N VAL A 85 2.43 0.24 1.57
CA VAL A 85 3.22 1.45 1.88
C VAL A 85 3.58 2.20 0.60
N GLU A 86 4.01 1.51 -0.46
CA GLU A 86 4.37 2.16 -1.72
C GLU A 86 3.15 2.73 -2.46
N ILE A 87 2.00 2.07 -2.41
CA ILE A 87 0.72 2.60 -2.90
C ILE A 87 0.38 3.91 -2.19
N SER A 88 0.42 3.91 -0.85
CA SER A 88 0.17 5.12 -0.05
C SER A 88 1.13 6.26 -0.40
N ARG A 89 2.42 5.96 -0.53
CA ARG A 89 3.45 6.94 -0.92
C ARG A 89 3.23 7.52 -2.31
N ASN A 90 2.74 6.73 -3.25
CA ASN A 90 2.42 7.23 -4.59
C ASN A 90 1.24 8.21 -4.58
N PHE A 91 0.20 7.94 -3.79
CA PHE A 91 -0.96 8.82 -3.70
C PHE A 91 -0.68 10.08 -2.89
N ILE A 92 -0.02 9.97 -1.73
CA ILE A 92 0.28 11.10 -0.85
C ILE A 92 1.40 11.99 -1.43
N GLY A 93 2.39 11.35 -2.05
CA GLY A 93 3.56 11.99 -2.63
C GLY A 93 4.87 11.41 -2.11
N LYS A 94 5.70 10.88 -3.00
CA LYS A 94 6.95 10.18 -2.65
C LYS A 94 7.98 11.04 -1.90
N ASN A 95 7.90 12.36 -2.04
CA ASN A 95 8.79 13.31 -1.35
C ASN A 95 8.27 13.72 0.04
N ILE A 96 7.02 13.38 0.39
CA ILE A 96 6.42 13.65 1.68
C ILE A 96 6.86 12.57 2.67
N LYS A 97 7.52 12.96 3.76
CA LYS A 97 8.07 11.99 4.71
C LYS A 97 7.05 11.53 5.74
N PRO A 98 7.03 10.25 6.10
CA PRO A 98 6.33 9.80 7.29
C PRO A 98 7.05 10.33 8.54
N ILE A 99 6.27 10.84 9.51
CA ILE A 99 6.78 11.44 10.76
C ILE A 99 6.35 10.68 12.02
N GLU A 100 5.32 9.84 11.88
CA GLU A 100 4.80 9.04 13.00
C GLU A 100 4.25 7.72 12.45
N VAL A 101 4.50 6.63 13.15
CA VAL A 101 4.01 5.29 12.78
C VAL A 101 3.43 4.59 14.00
N MET A 102 2.29 3.94 13.81
CA MET A 102 1.65 3.05 14.77
C MET A 102 1.28 1.74 14.09
N CYS A 103 1.55 0.61 14.74
CA CYS A 103 1.26 -0.70 14.16
C CYS A 103 0.89 -1.71 15.25
N TRP A 104 -0.09 -2.56 14.97
CA TRP A 104 -0.31 -3.81 15.67
C TRP A 104 0.00 -4.96 14.72
N ALA A 105 0.83 -5.89 15.19
CA ALA A 105 1.21 -7.07 14.45
C ALA A 105 1.24 -8.28 15.39
N ASP A 106 0.80 -9.44 14.92
CA ASP A 106 0.74 -10.65 15.72
C ASP A 106 0.82 -11.89 14.82
N THR A 107 1.18 -13.02 15.42
CA THR A 107 1.14 -14.36 14.80
C THR A 107 -0.07 -15.11 15.33
N ARG A 108 -1.06 -15.36 14.49
CA ARG A 108 -2.37 -15.89 14.92
C ARG A 108 -2.64 -17.31 14.46
N VAL A 109 -2.10 -17.72 13.33
CA VAL A 109 -2.48 -18.97 12.66
C VAL A 109 -1.27 -19.83 12.31
N HIS A 110 -0.24 -19.25 11.71
CA HIS A 110 0.90 -20.02 11.21
C HIS A 110 1.95 -20.26 12.30
N PRO A 111 2.57 -21.46 12.38
CA PRO A 111 3.57 -21.78 13.38
C PRO A 111 4.95 -21.21 12.98
N ILE A 112 5.06 -19.89 12.90
CA ILE A 112 6.26 -19.17 12.45
C ILE A 112 6.68 -18.11 13.47
N ASP A 113 7.95 -17.74 13.47
CA ASP A 113 8.52 -16.67 14.30
C ASP A 113 8.52 -15.32 13.53
N ALA A 114 7.36 -14.99 12.97
CA ALA A 114 7.13 -13.72 12.27
C ALA A 114 5.62 -13.43 12.31
N GLU A 115 5.24 -12.18 12.06
CA GLU A 115 3.85 -11.78 12.04
C GLU A 115 3.12 -12.32 10.80
N ASP A 116 1.92 -12.87 10.99
CA ASP A 116 1.02 -13.30 9.92
C ASP A 116 -0.21 -12.39 9.75
N ASN A 117 -0.36 -11.41 10.63
CA ASN A 117 -1.37 -10.36 10.58
C ASN A 117 -0.79 -9.04 11.06
N ALA A 118 -1.12 -7.95 10.38
CA ALA A 118 -0.80 -6.60 10.84
C ALA A 118 -1.76 -5.54 10.29
N ILE A 119 -1.92 -4.48 11.10
CA ILE A 119 -2.55 -3.24 10.68
C ILE A 119 -1.70 -2.07 11.19
N GLY A 120 -1.46 -1.08 10.35
CA GLY A 120 -0.64 0.06 10.71
C GLY A 120 -1.08 1.36 10.07
N LEU A 121 -0.64 2.44 10.69
CA LEU A 121 -0.87 3.82 10.28
C LEU A 121 0.46 4.54 10.17
N ALA A 122 0.62 5.35 9.14
CA ALA A 122 1.73 6.29 9.00
C ALA A 122 1.18 7.69 8.80
N LYS A 123 1.56 8.64 9.64
CA LYS A 123 1.25 10.06 9.49
C LYS A 123 2.39 10.74 8.75
N TYR A 124 2.06 11.57 7.79
CA TYR A 124 3.01 12.26 6.92
C TYR A 124 3.14 13.75 7.29
N GLU A 125 4.24 14.39 6.85
CA GLU A 125 4.55 15.80 7.13
C GLU A 125 3.44 16.77 6.73
N ASN A 126 2.69 16.46 5.66
CA ASN A 126 1.56 17.25 5.19
C ASN A 126 0.25 16.97 5.95
N GLY A 127 0.28 16.13 6.98
CA GLY A 127 -0.89 15.75 7.77
C GLY A 127 -1.69 14.56 7.23
N ALA A 128 -1.42 14.10 6.01
CA ALA A 128 -2.08 12.92 5.46
C ALA A 128 -1.75 11.65 6.26
N ILE A 129 -2.66 10.69 6.24
CA ILE A 129 -2.49 9.40 6.93
C ILE A 129 -2.58 8.27 5.90
N GLY A 130 -1.58 7.38 5.90
CA GLY A 130 -1.62 6.12 5.18
C GLY A 130 -1.92 4.97 6.14
N GLN A 131 -2.94 4.18 5.84
CA GLN A 131 -3.27 2.93 6.55
C GLN A 131 -2.90 1.74 5.69
N PHE A 132 -2.32 0.72 6.32
CA PHE A 132 -2.18 -0.59 5.70
C PHE A 132 -2.82 -1.69 6.55
N GLU A 133 -3.32 -2.73 5.88
CA GLU A 133 -3.87 -3.93 6.50
C GLU A 133 -3.38 -5.14 5.70
N VAL A 134 -2.62 -6.03 6.35
CA VAL A 134 -2.00 -7.17 5.69
C VAL A 134 -2.19 -8.46 6.49
N SER A 135 -2.41 -9.56 5.77
CA SER A 135 -2.62 -10.85 6.42
C SER A 135 -2.29 -12.02 5.52
N TRP A 136 -1.59 -13.01 6.09
CA TRP A 136 -1.40 -14.35 5.52
C TRP A 136 -2.48 -15.35 5.97
N THR A 137 -3.46 -14.90 6.75
CA THR A 137 -4.47 -15.79 7.34
C THR A 137 -5.85 -15.67 6.71
N PHE A 138 -5.98 -14.84 5.67
CA PHE A 138 -7.26 -14.59 5.02
C PHE A 138 -7.76 -15.84 4.30
N ARG A 139 -8.99 -16.27 4.61
CA ARG A 139 -9.65 -17.41 3.97
C ARG A 139 -10.64 -16.92 2.93
N GLY A 140 -10.50 -17.37 1.70
CA GLY A 140 -11.37 -16.95 0.59
C GLY A 140 -10.63 -16.45 -0.65
N GLY A 141 -9.32 -16.59 -0.68
CA GLY A 141 -8.47 -16.18 -1.80
C GLY A 141 -7.67 -14.92 -1.49
N MET A 142 -7.44 -14.10 -2.48
CA MET A 142 -6.75 -12.82 -2.34
C MET A 142 -7.76 -11.67 -2.27
N ASP A 143 -7.49 -10.69 -1.41
CA ASP A 143 -8.25 -9.45 -1.32
C ASP A 143 -7.27 -8.26 -1.37
N LEU A 144 -7.25 -7.57 -2.52
CA LEU A 144 -6.41 -6.40 -2.77
C LEU A 144 -7.28 -5.19 -3.07
N ARG A 145 -7.34 -4.29 -2.11
CA ARG A 145 -8.19 -3.10 -2.19
C ARG A 145 -7.45 -1.86 -1.71
N ASP A 146 -7.62 -0.77 -2.46
CA ASP A 146 -7.12 0.53 -2.07
C ASP A 146 -8.26 1.55 -2.03
N GLU A 147 -8.12 2.50 -1.13
CA GLU A 147 -8.98 3.67 -1.03
C GLU A 147 -8.09 4.91 -0.90
N VAL A 148 -8.37 5.93 -1.68
CA VAL A 148 -7.73 7.23 -1.53
C VAL A 148 -8.80 8.30 -1.40
N MET A 149 -8.77 9.00 -0.28
CA MET A 149 -9.70 10.06 0.08
C MET A 149 -8.99 11.41 -0.02
N GLY A 150 -9.59 12.31 -0.76
CA GLY A 150 -9.15 13.70 -0.86
C GLY A 150 -10.20 14.66 -0.31
N THR A 151 -9.89 15.95 -0.38
CA THR A 151 -10.77 17.03 0.11
C THR A 151 -12.03 17.21 -0.74
N GLU A 152 -12.05 16.69 -1.97
CA GLU A 152 -13.15 16.87 -2.95
C GLU A 152 -13.68 15.56 -3.52
N GLY A 153 -13.18 14.41 -3.04
CA GLY A 153 -13.67 13.11 -3.53
C GLY A 153 -12.92 11.92 -2.97
N THR A 154 -13.35 10.74 -3.36
CA THR A 154 -12.76 9.45 -2.98
C THR A 154 -12.67 8.53 -4.19
N ILE A 155 -11.61 7.73 -4.24
CA ILE A 155 -11.44 6.67 -5.24
C ILE A 155 -11.31 5.34 -4.51
N TRP A 156 -12.06 4.34 -4.96
CA TRP A 156 -11.94 2.95 -4.51
C TRP A 156 -11.39 2.08 -5.63
N VAL A 157 -10.47 1.22 -5.28
CA VAL A 157 -9.83 0.27 -6.19
C VAL A 157 -9.98 -1.14 -5.64
N ASN A 158 -10.44 -2.07 -6.47
CA ASN A 158 -10.36 -3.49 -6.20
C ASN A 158 -9.65 -4.19 -7.37
N ASN A 159 -8.44 -4.69 -7.12
CA ASN A 159 -7.61 -5.25 -8.19
C ASN A 159 -8.16 -6.54 -8.78
N PHE A 160 -9.00 -7.29 -8.06
CA PHE A 160 -9.63 -8.53 -8.54
C PHE A 160 -10.93 -8.32 -9.31
N LEU A 161 -11.69 -7.29 -9.01
CA LEU A 161 -12.94 -7.03 -9.72
C LEU A 161 -12.66 -6.48 -11.12
N ARG A 162 -13.38 -6.98 -12.10
CA ARG A 162 -13.28 -6.51 -13.50
C ARG A 162 -13.52 -5.00 -13.61
N THR A 163 -14.45 -4.46 -12.83
CA THR A 163 -14.85 -3.04 -12.78
C THR A 163 -14.43 -2.36 -11.49
N GLY A 164 -13.33 -2.82 -10.88
CA GLY A 164 -12.91 -2.39 -9.55
C GLY A 164 -12.22 -1.01 -9.51
N PHE A 165 -12.79 -0.03 -10.20
CA PHE A 165 -12.46 1.38 -10.05
C PHE A 165 -13.77 2.14 -9.90
N GLU A 166 -13.91 2.85 -8.77
CA GLU A 166 -15.02 3.75 -8.49
C GLU A 166 -14.44 5.07 -8.00
N MET A 167 -15.05 6.17 -8.38
CA MET A 167 -14.66 7.51 -7.95
C MET A 167 -15.91 8.33 -7.69
N PHE A 168 -15.91 8.98 -6.56
CA PHE A 168 -16.89 10.00 -6.19
C PHE A 168 -16.20 11.36 -6.09
N THR A 169 -16.83 12.40 -6.59
CA THR A 169 -16.41 13.79 -6.43
C THR A 169 -17.61 14.65 -6.09
N SER A 170 -17.54 15.38 -5.00
CA SER A 170 -18.60 16.32 -4.60
C SER A 170 -18.48 17.67 -5.30
N GLY A 171 -17.31 17.99 -5.85
CA GLY A 171 -16.98 19.34 -6.26
C GLY A 171 -16.84 20.32 -5.08
N LYS A 172 -16.60 21.57 -5.38
CA LYS A 172 -16.51 22.62 -4.34
C LYS A 172 -17.90 22.95 -3.79
N GLY A 173 -18.10 22.68 -2.49
CA GLY A 173 -19.34 23.01 -1.78
C GLY A 173 -20.46 21.97 -1.88
N GLY A 174 -20.12 20.70 -2.14
CA GLY A 174 -21.07 19.59 -2.05
C GLY A 174 -21.66 19.48 -0.65
N ASP A 175 -22.99 19.30 -0.58
CA ASP A 175 -23.70 19.12 0.69
C ASP A 175 -23.81 17.61 0.98
N TYR A 176 -23.65 17.23 2.24
CA TYR A 176 -23.75 15.85 2.70
C TYR A 176 -25.01 15.13 2.22
N ILE A 177 -26.14 15.85 2.11
CA ILE A 177 -27.43 15.26 1.68
C ILE A 177 -27.47 14.99 0.16
N ALA A 178 -26.69 15.71 -0.63
CA ALA A 178 -26.65 15.60 -2.08
C ALA A 178 -25.59 14.59 -2.59
N GLU A 179 -24.70 14.15 -1.71
CA GLU A 179 -23.59 13.27 -2.09
C GLU A 179 -24.08 11.84 -2.33
N LYS A 180 -24.03 11.40 -3.56
CA LYS A 180 -24.25 10.01 -3.95
C LYS A 180 -23.08 9.53 -4.77
N ALA A 181 -22.58 8.32 -4.46
CA ALA A 181 -21.60 7.66 -5.29
C ALA A 181 -22.23 7.32 -6.66
N GLU A 182 -21.54 7.71 -7.73
CA GLU A 182 -21.86 7.27 -9.08
C GLU A 182 -21.01 6.03 -9.40
N SER A 183 -21.64 4.96 -9.83
CA SER A 183 -21.01 3.69 -10.21
C SER A 183 -20.70 3.60 -11.71
#